data_ff7ca425a05c2350b7f2d7a580ab656b
#
_entry.id   ff7ca425a05c2350b7f2d7a580ab656b
#
_cell.length_a   1.000
_cell.length_b   1.000
_cell.length_c   1.000
_cell.angle_alpha   90.00
_cell.angle_beta   90.00
_cell.angle_gamma   90.00
#
_symmetry.space_group_name_H-M   'P 1'
#
loop_
_entity.id
_entity.type
_entity.pdbx_description
1 polymer ?
#
loop_
_entity_poly.entity_id
_entity_poly.type
_entity_poly.pdbx_seq_one_letter_code
_entity_poly.pdbx_strand_id
1 'polypeptide(L)'
;MGNLIAVRKGTGGGPAVVFDAHLDTVFQPGLKIKATVRNGRVHAPGVGDDTRNIEALLATMRALNAANIRTKGDLIFVFTVEEETNFKGVKHFVEENKGKIDHYIALDGGYEGFTYAGIGINWYRHHFIGPGGHTRSRTPPYSASLPLARSISRIYELKVPTSPPSNLNIGMLGGSEVVNAKASDGWFTVDLRSTSNEIIGSLEKQIAAILEEEAKRTGMSMKTEMISTSPAAVIPGHRDSQLVKIAEAVHRALGFDPPITNTGSNNSSVALLAGISSISTGAGPCADAHALTENCEIEPLYLGIKKILLLELALAGLE
;
A
#
# COMPACT_ATOMS: atom_id res chain seq x y z
N MET A 1 6.57 9.95 18.05
CA MET A 1 6.56 8.93 16.98
C MET A 1 8.01 8.50 16.75
N GLY A 2 8.29 7.27 16.34
CA GLY A 2 9.67 6.72 16.29
C GLY A 2 10.42 6.94 14.96
N ASN A 3 9.98 7.88 14.09
CA ASN A 3 10.69 8.17 12.84
C ASN A 3 12.09 8.72 13.10
N LEU A 4 13.07 8.32 12.26
CA LEU A 4 14.38 8.92 12.22
C LEU A 4 14.45 9.86 11.02
N ILE A 5 14.90 11.10 11.22
CA ILE A 5 14.96 12.11 10.17
C ILE A 5 16.38 12.70 10.10
N ALA A 6 16.94 12.73 8.90
CA ALA A 6 18.20 13.39 8.59
C ALA A 6 17.96 14.44 7.49
N VAL A 7 18.48 15.65 7.70
CA VAL A 7 18.32 16.75 6.75
C VAL A 7 19.69 17.20 6.24
N ARG A 8 19.86 17.14 4.93
CA ARG A 8 20.99 17.76 4.23
C ARG A 8 20.51 19.07 3.61
N LYS A 9 20.94 20.16 4.21
CA LYS A 9 20.56 21.50 3.74
C LYS A 9 21.17 21.81 2.38
N GLY A 10 20.33 22.30 1.49
CA GLY A 10 20.73 22.87 0.22
C GLY A 10 21.32 24.28 0.35
N THR A 11 21.82 24.80 -0.75
CA THR A 11 22.38 26.19 -0.80
C THR A 11 21.30 27.24 -0.98
N GLY A 12 20.08 26.82 -1.25
CA GLY A 12 18.89 27.67 -1.40
C GLY A 12 18.40 27.76 -2.85
N GLY A 13 17.12 28.08 -3.01
CA GLY A 13 16.48 28.26 -4.30
C GLY A 13 16.06 26.98 -5.05
N GLY A 14 16.21 25.83 -4.42
CA GLY A 14 15.68 24.54 -4.91
C GLY A 14 14.56 23.97 -4.03
N PRO A 15 13.87 22.91 -4.48
CA PRO A 15 12.77 22.29 -3.75
C PRO A 15 13.24 21.47 -2.55
N ALA A 16 12.37 21.29 -1.56
CA ALA A 16 12.55 20.35 -0.46
C ALA A 16 12.05 18.97 -0.90
N VAL A 17 12.97 18.00 -0.98
CA VAL A 17 12.70 16.65 -1.48
C VAL A 17 12.88 15.64 -0.36
N VAL A 18 11.84 14.87 -0.09
CA VAL A 18 11.86 13.76 0.88
C VAL A 18 12.13 12.43 0.18
N PHE A 19 13.03 11.66 0.76
CA PHE A 19 13.25 10.25 0.46
C PHE A 19 12.97 9.44 1.72
N ASP A 20 12.05 8.51 1.63
CA ASP A 20 11.53 7.71 2.74
C ASP A 20 11.74 6.23 2.50
N ALA A 21 12.14 5.52 3.56
CA ALA A 21 12.16 4.05 3.64
C ALA A 21 11.64 3.64 5.01
N HIS A 22 10.87 2.55 5.12
CA HIS A 22 10.31 2.18 6.40
C HIS A 22 11.17 1.19 7.18
N LEU A 23 11.09 1.29 8.51
CA LEU A 23 11.92 0.51 9.46
C LEU A 23 11.24 -0.75 9.96
N ASP A 24 9.93 -0.80 9.89
CA ASP A 24 9.12 -1.93 10.37
C ASP A 24 9.00 -3.02 9.31
N THR A 25 8.51 -4.17 9.72
CA THR A 25 8.22 -5.33 8.90
C THR A 25 6.94 -6.01 9.40
N VAL A 26 6.31 -6.84 8.57
CA VAL A 26 5.13 -7.65 8.95
C VAL A 26 5.43 -8.74 9.99
N PHE A 27 6.70 -9.00 10.28
CA PHE A 27 7.09 -10.14 11.12
C PHE A 27 6.92 -9.83 12.61
N GLN A 28 6.52 -10.86 13.35
CA GLN A 28 6.27 -10.73 14.79
C GLN A 28 7.56 -10.45 15.58
N PRO A 29 7.50 -9.63 16.64
CA PRO A 29 8.61 -9.41 17.54
C PRO A 29 9.18 -10.72 18.10
N GLY A 30 10.52 -10.82 18.17
CA GLY A 30 11.21 -12.00 18.68
C GLY A 30 11.57 -13.05 17.63
N LEU A 31 11.22 -12.85 16.37
CA LEU A 31 11.74 -13.68 15.28
C LEU A 31 13.27 -13.56 15.23
N LYS A 32 13.96 -14.70 15.35
CA LYS A 32 15.43 -14.74 15.22
C LYS A 32 15.81 -14.72 13.74
N ILE A 33 16.17 -13.54 13.25
CA ILE A 33 16.58 -13.34 11.88
C ILE A 33 18.07 -13.64 11.74
N LYS A 34 18.42 -14.49 10.78
CA LYS A 34 19.80 -14.75 10.36
C LYS A 34 19.90 -14.57 8.85
N ALA A 35 20.52 -13.49 8.43
CA ALA A 35 20.80 -13.27 7.02
C ALA A 35 21.81 -14.28 6.50
N THR A 36 21.58 -14.80 5.29
CA THR A 36 22.50 -15.70 4.58
C THR A 36 22.67 -15.23 3.15
N VAL A 37 23.90 -15.35 2.65
CA VAL A 37 24.23 -15.04 1.25
C VAL A 37 24.45 -16.33 0.49
N ARG A 38 23.68 -16.53 -0.58
CA ARG A 38 23.86 -17.68 -1.49
C ARG A 38 23.41 -17.31 -2.90
N ASN A 39 24.10 -17.82 -3.90
CA ASN A 39 23.74 -17.62 -5.31
C ASN A 39 23.54 -16.14 -5.70
N GLY A 40 24.37 -15.22 -5.18
CA GLY A 40 24.26 -13.80 -5.48
C GLY A 40 23.05 -13.09 -4.85
N ARG A 41 22.36 -13.74 -3.90
CA ARG A 41 21.19 -13.20 -3.19
C ARG A 41 21.41 -13.18 -1.68
N VAL A 42 20.90 -12.16 -1.01
CA VAL A 42 20.72 -12.12 0.45
C VAL A 42 19.35 -12.67 0.77
N HIS A 43 19.29 -13.61 1.71
CA HIS A 43 18.05 -14.21 2.19
C HIS A 43 17.87 -13.86 3.67
N ALA A 44 16.81 -13.15 3.98
CA ALA A 44 16.35 -12.87 5.34
C ALA A 44 14.92 -12.29 5.29
N PRO A 45 14.05 -12.57 6.26
CA PRO A 45 12.80 -11.85 6.42
C PRO A 45 13.01 -10.33 6.54
N GLY A 46 12.27 -9.51 5.80
CA GLY A 46 12.38 -8.05 5.77
C GLY A 46 13.61 -7.50 5.01
N VAL A 47 14.36 -8.34 4.29
CA VAL A 47 15.53 -7.90 3.54
C VAL A 47 15.15 -7.08 2.30
N GLY A 48 14.00 -7.37 1.70
CA GLY A 48 13.44 -6.68 0.54
C GLY A 48 12.50 -5.57 0.94
N ASP A 49 11.70 -5.84 1.96
CA ASP A 49 10.67 -4.98 2.47
C ASP A 49 10.93 -4.67 3.96
N ASP A 50 11.68 -3.61 4.31
CA ASP A 50 12.17 -2.55 3.42
C ASP A 50 13.71 -2.33 3.56
N THR A 51 14.46 -3.29 4.14
CA THR A 51 15.89 -3.13 4.50
C THR A 51 16.79 -2.75 3.31
N ARG A 52 16.51 -3.28 2.09
CA ARG A 52 17.29 -2.91 0.89
C ARG A 52 17.21 -1.43 0.56
N ASN A 53 16.05 -0.81 0.76
CA ASN A 53 15.82 0.60 0.48
C ASN A 53 16.46 1.48 1.56
N ILE A 54 16.42 1.05 2.82
CA ILE A 54 17.17 1.68 3.92
C ILE A 54 18.67 1.73 3.59
N GLU A 55 19.26 0.58 3.19
CA GLU A 55 20.68 0.53 2.84
C GLU A 55 21.00 1.40 1.61
N ALA A 56 20.10 1.44 0.64
CA ALA A 56 20.26 2.30 -0.53
C ALA A 56 20.28 3.79 -0.14
N LEU A 57 19.39 4.25 0.73
CA LEU A 57 19.42 5.62 1.25
C LEU A 57 20.71 5.90 2.02
N LEU A 58 21.14 5.02 2.90
CA LEU A 58 22.39 5.19 3.63
C LEU A 58 23.60 5.25 2.69
N ALA A 59 23.59 4.48 1.61
CA ALA A 59 24.65 4.49 0.59
C ALA A 59 24.66 5.81 -0.19
N THR A 60 23.53 6.35 -0.60
CA THR A 60 23.46 7.68 -1.28
C THR A 60 23.89 8.81 -0.37
N MET A 61 23.48 8.81 0.90
CA MET A 61 23.94 9.79 1.91
C MET A 61 25.46 9.76 2.06
N ARG A 62 26.08 8.56 2.12
CA ARG A 62 27.54 8.40 2.15
C ARG A 62 28.20 8.91 0.87
N ALA A 63 27.62 8.61 -0.30
CA ALA A 63 28.15 9.06 -1.58
C ALA A 63 28.12 10.58 -1.74
N LEU A 64 26.99 11.23 -1.38
CA LEU A 64 26.86 12.69 -1.37
C LEU A 64 27.91 13.37 -0.47
N ASN A 65 28.17 12.78 0.71
CA ASN A 65 29.16 13.30 1.63
C ASN A 65 30.60 13.09 1.11
N ALA A 66 30.93 11.89 0.65
CA ALA A 66 32.26 11.56 0.15
C ALA A 66 32.67 12.38 -1.09
N ALA A 67 31.71 12.64 -1.97
CA ALA A 67 31.94 13.46 -3.17
C ALA A 67 31.77 14.96 -2.92
N ASN A 68 31.42 15.37 -1.69
CA ASN A 68 31.15 16.76 -1.32
C ASN A 68 30.14 17.46 -2.27
N ILE A 69 29.13 16.70 -2.73
CA ILE A 69 28.11 17.21 -3.64
C ILE A 69 27.19 18.18 -2.87
N ARG A 70 26.88 19.33 -3.46
CA ARG A 70 25.93 20.31 -2.91
C ARG A 70 24.73 20.42 -3.83
N THR A 71 23.55 20.51 -3.23
CA THR A 71 22.26 20.68 -3.93
C THR A 71 21.68 22.06 -3.65
N LYS A 72 20.87 22.57 -4.56
CA LYS A 72 20.13 23.82 -4.34
C LYS A 72 19.00 23.62 -3.33
N GLY A 73 18.23 22.56 -3.49
CA GLY A 73 17.15 22.17 -2.59
C GLY A 73 17.61 21.33 -1.40
N ASP A 74 16.78 21.26 -0.38
CA ASP A 74 17.00 20.39 0.78
C ASP A 74 16.72 18.92 0.42
N LEU A 75 17.60 18.03 0.85
CA LEU A 75 17.34 16.57 0.85
C LEU A 75 16.98 16.14 2.27
N ILE A 76 15.81 15.57 2.43
CA ILE A 76 15.25 15.11 3.70
C ILE A 76 15.12 13.60 3.63
N PHE A 77 15.90 12.88 4.42
CA PHE A 77 15.87 11.43 4.52
C PHE A 77 15.05 11.03 5.73
N VAL A 78 14.01 10.27 5.51
CA VAL A 78 13.08 9.83 6.56
C VAL A 78 13.07 8.32 6.62
N PHE A 79 13.25 7.79 7.82
CA PHE A 79 13.08 6.38 8.09
C PHE A 79 11.84 6.23 8.96
N THR A 80 10.76 5.80 8.35
CA THR A 80 9.42 5.78 8.96
C THR A 80 9.16 4.49 9.72
N VAL A 81 8.18 4.54 10.63
CA VAL A 81 7.68 3.40 11.39
C VAL A 81 6.20 3.16 11.10
N GLU A 82 5.74 1.94 11.31
CA GLU A 82 4.33 1.52 11.17
C GLU A 82 3.78 1.74 9.74
N GLU A 83 4.61 1.50 8.71
CA GLU A 83 4.15 1.45 7.32
C GLU A 83 3.22 0.26 7.13
N GLU A 84 3.65 -0.91 7.54
CA GLU A 84 3.03 -2.22 7.35
C GLU A 84 1.69 -2.41 8.11
N THR A 85 1.30 -1.44 8.91
CA THR A 85 0.09 -1.52 9.72
C THR A 85 -0.94 -0.44 9.39
N ASN A 86 -0.57 0.83 9.53
CA ASN A 86 -1.54 1.93 9.42
C ASN A 86 -0.93 3.28 9.01
N PHE A 87 0.31 3.28 8.52
CA PHE A 87 1.01 4.49 8.04
C PHE A 87 1.16 5.59 9.10
N LYS A 88 1.24 5.27 10.39
CA LYS A 88 1.30 6.29 11.44
C LYS A 88 2.54 7.17 11.35
N GLY A 89 3.70 6.57 11.05
CA GLY A 89 4.95 7.29 10.94
C GLY A 89 4.89 8.37 9.87
N VAL A 90 4.51 8.00 8.64
CA VAL A 90 4.42 8.95 7.52
C VAL A 90 3.28 9.97 7.72
N LYS A 91 2.12 9.55 8.24
CA LYS A 91 1.01 10.47 8.55
C LYS A 91 1.45 11.58 9.49
N HIS A 92 2.14 11.23 10.57
CA HIS A 92 2.68 12.20 11.53
C HIS A 92 3.72 13.12 10.87
N PHE A 93 4.67 12.55 10.11
CA PHE A 93 5.70 13.33 9.43
C PHE A 93 5.12 14.31 8.42
N VAL A 94 4.18 13.88 7.58
CA VAL A 94 3.53 14.72 6.57
C VAL A 94 2.73 15.85 7.21
N GLU A 95 1.99 15.58 8.30
CA GLU A 95 1.22 16.61 8.99
C GLU A 95 2.10 17.69 9.63
N GLU A 96 3.22 17.32 10.27
CA GLU A 96 4.16 18.28 10.87
C GLU A 96 4.92 19.11 9.82
N ASN A 97 5.05 18.60 8.60
CA ASN A 97 5.81 19.23 7.53
C ASN A 97 4.95 19.71 6.36
N LYS A 98 3.64 19.81 6.55
CA LYS A 98 2.70 20.30 5.54
C LYS A 98 3.10 21.69 5.04
N GLY A 99 3.13 21.84 3.71
CA GLY A 99 3.57 23.09 3.05
C GLY A 99 5.07 23.36 3.08
N LYS A 100 5.90 22.41 3.58
CA LYS A 100 7.36 22.51 3.58
C LYS A 100 8.04 21.47 2.69
N ILE A 101 7.27 20.60 2.05
CA ILE A 101 7.74 19.50 1.19
C ILE A 101 7.20 19.74 -0.20
N ASP A 102 8.07 19.76 -1.21
CA ASP A 102 7.69 19.89 -2.61
C ASP A 102 7.51 18.53 -3.27
N HIS A 103 8.40 17.57 -2.97
CA HIS A 103 8.37 16.22 -3.52
C HIS A 103 8.62 15.17 -2.45
N TYR A 104 7.92 14.04 -2.57
CA TYR A 104 8.06 12.90 -1.66
C TYR A 104 8.29 11.61 -2.47
N ILE A 105 9.37 10.91 -2.19
CA ILE A 105 9.73 9.65 -2.83
C ILE A 105 9.73 8.56 -1.76
N ALA A 106 8.73 7.69 -1.77
CA ALA A 106 8.77 6.48 -0.97
C ALA A 106 9.63 5.43 -1.68
N LEU A 107 10.66 4.96 -1.02
CA LEU A 107 11.45 3.85 -1.52
C LEU A 107 10.78 2.55 -1.12
N ASP A 108 9.95 2.05 -2.02
CA ASP A 108 9.15 0.86 -1.82
C ASP A 108 8.68 0.32 -3.18
N GLY A 109 8.42 -1.00 -3.26
CA GLY A 109 7.85 -1.61 -4.45
C GLY A 109 8.85 -1.88 -5.58
N GLY A 110 8.44 -1.63 -6.82
CA GLY A 110 9.12 -2.07 -8.02
C GLY A 110 10.49 -1.43 -8.28
N TYR A 111 11.45 -2.25 -8.74
CA TYR A 111 12.81 -1.82 -9.05
C TYR A 111 12.93 -1.11 -10.40
N GLU A 112 12.32 -1.68 -11.45
CA GLU A 112 12.45 -1.20 -12.84
C GLU A 112 11.42 -0.13 -13.20
N GLY A 113 10.46 0.11 -12.32
CA GLY A 113 9.38 1.08 -12.52
C GLY A 113 9.08 1.90 -11.29
N PHE A 114 7.99 2.65 -11.36
CA PHE A 114 7.51 3.45 -10.24
C PHE A 114 5.99 3.65 -10.28
N THR A 115 5.42 4.02 -9.14
CA THR A 115 4.01 4.42 -9.03
C THR A 115 3.91 5.92 -8.84
N TYR A 116 2.84 6.54 -9.35
CA TYR A 116 2.56 7.97 -9.21
C TYR A 116 1.20 8.27 -8.59
N ALA A 117 0.47 7.24 -8.22
CA ALA A 117 -0.82 7.33 -7.55
C ALA A 117 -1.06 6.08 -6.70
N GLY A 118 -1.98 6.15 -5.75
CA GLY A 118 -2.30 5.06 -4.85
C GLY A 118 -3.67 4.47 -5.10
N ILE A 119 -3.78 3.14 -4.93
CA ILE A 119 -5.06 2.45 -4.97
C ILE A 119 -5.80 2.61 -3.65
N GLY A 120 -7.09 2.89 -3.71
CA GLY A 120 -7.99 2.83 -2.56
C GLY A 120 -8.32 1.39 -2.22
N ILE A 121 -8.40 1.09 -0.93
CA ILE A 121 -8.67 -0.26 -0.40
C ILE A 121 -9.69 -0.13 0.72
N ASN A 122 -10.81 -0.82 0.61
CA ASN A 122 -11.80 -0.92 1.68
C ASN A 122 -12.11 -2.38 1.96
N TRP A 123 -11.92 -2.80 3.21
CA TRP A 123 -12.20 -4.15 3.68
C TRP A 123 -13.33 -4.12 4.69
N TYR A 124 -14.34 -4.96 4.45
CA TYR A 124 -15.50 -5.10 5.32
C TYR A 124 -15.73 -6.56 5.71
N ARG A 125 -16.35 -6.75 6.87
CA ARG A 125 -17.01 -8.00 7.23
C ARG A 125 -18.50 -7.73 7.40
N HIS A 126 -19.31 -8.49 6.68
CA HIS A 126 -20.76 -8.42 6.73
C HIS A 126 -21.32 -9.66 7.42
N HIS A 127 -22.23 -9.47 8.34
CA HIS A 127 -22.90 -10.52 9.10
C HIS A 127 -24.39 -10.54 8.82
N PHE A 128 -24.98 -11.71 8.72
CA PHE A 128 -26.40 -11.96 8.83
C PHE A 128 -26.65 -12.65 10.16
N ILE A 129 -27.48 -12.06 11.02
CA ILE A 129 -27.72 -12.49 12.40
C ILE A 129 -29.19 -12.86 12.54
N GLY A 130 -29.46 -14.07 12.97
CA GLY A 130 -30.78 -14.62 13.21
C GLY A 130 -30.86 -15.42 14.51
N PRO A 131 -32.01 -15.94 14.88
CA PRO A 131 -32.20 -16.66 16.14
C PRO A 131 -31.52 -18.04 16.19
N GLY A 132 -31.09 -18.57 15.05
CA GLY A 132 -30.57 -19.94 14.97
C GLY A 132 -31.66 -20.99 15.24
N GLY A 133 -31.24 -22.20 15.61
CA GLY A 133 -32.17 -23.24 16.03
C GLY A 133 -31.92 -24.62 15.43
N HIS A 134 -32.66 -25.61 15.89
CA HIS A 134 -32.52 -26.98 15.40
C HIS A 134 -33.04 -27.13 13.97
N THR A 135 -32.39 -27.90 13.11
CA THR A 135 -32.76 -28.10 11.69
C THR A 135 -34.18 -28.60 11.49
N ARG A 136 -34.73 -29.41 12.43
CA ARG A 136 -36.10 -29.88 12.39
C ARG A 136 -37.15 -28.81 12.75
N SER A 137 -36.77 -27.73 13.38
CA SER A 137 -37.69 -26.63 13.72
C SER A 137 -38.11 -25.90 12.44
N ARG A 138 -39.43 -25.59 12.33
CA ARG A 138 -39.92 -24.79 11.23
C ARG A 138 -39.65 -23.27 11.42
N THR A 139 -39.35 -22.85 12.65
CA THR A 139 -39.10 -21.46 13.03
C THR A 139 -37.74 -21.36 13.68
N PRO A 140 -36.85 -20.47 13.17
CA PRO A 140 -37.00 -19.66 11.97
C PRO A 140 -36.97 -20.55 10.69
N PRO A 141 -37.58 -20.09 9.58
CA PRO A 141 -37.62 -20.90 8.34
C PRO A 141 -36.24 -20.99 7.68
N TYR A 142 -35.34 -20.04 7.95
CA TYR A 142 -34.04 -19.94 7.29
C TYR A 142 -32.86 -19.98 8.26
N SER A 143 -31.72 -20.45 7.78
CA SER A 143 -30.40 -20.33 8.40
C SER A 143 -29.71 -19.05 7.89
N ALA A 144 -28.84 -18.43 8.67
CA ALA A 144 -28.05 -17.28 8.24
C ALA A 144 -27.17 -17.56 7.01
N SER A 145 -26.91 -18.84 6.72
CA SER A 145 -26.20 -19.26 5.50
C SER A 145 -27.00 -18.97 4.21
N LEU A 146 -28.33 -18.85 4.25
CA LEU A 146 -29.13 -18.59 3.06
C LEU A 146 -28.96 -17.15 2.52
N PRO A 147 -29.19 -16.08 3.32
CA PRO A 147 -28.96 -14.72 2.84
C PRO A 147 -27.49 -14.47 2.53
N LEU A 148 -26.54 -15.10 3.26
CA LEU A 148 -25.12 -15.05 2.98
C LEU A 148 -24.82 -15.56 1.56
N ALA A 149 -25.22 -16.78 1.23
CA ALA A 149 -24.94 -17.39 -0.08
C ALA A 149 -25.56 -16.59 -1.24
N ARG A 150 -26.79 -16.10 -1.07
CA ARG A 150 -27.47 -15.26 -2.07
C ARG A 150 -26.79 -13.91 -2.25
N SER A 151 -26.38 -13.28 -1.16
CA SER A 151 -25.66 -12.01 -1.23
C SER A 151 -24.34 -12.18 -1.96
N ILE A 152 -23.56 -13.21 -1.65
CA ILE A 152 -22.29 -13.52 -2.34
C ILE A 152 -22.51 -13.68 -3.84
N SER A 153 -23.49 -14.48 -4.24
CA SER A 153 -23.81 -14.67 -5.67
C SER A 153 -24.15 -13.36 -6.36
N ARG A 154 -25.03 -12.55 -5.77
CA ARG A 154 -25.45 -11.27 -6.34
C ARG A 154 -24.33 -10.23 -6.36
N ILE A 155 -23.43 -10.24 -5.38
CA ILE A 155 -22.26 -9.34 -5.33
C ILE A 155 -21.30 -9.65 -6.49
N TYR A 156 -21.07 -10.93 -6.80
CA TYR A 156 -20.25 -11.31 -7.96
C TYR A 156 -20.90 -11.02 -9.33
N GLU A 157 -22.19 -10.72 -9.38
CA GLU A 157 -22.89 -10.26 -10.58
C GLU A 157 -22.74 -8.75 -10.83
N LEU A 158 -22.19 -7.99 -9.85
CA LEU A 158 -21.95 -6.57 -10.01
C LEU A 158 -20.93 -6.31 -11.11
N LYS A 159 -21.18 -5.28 -11.90
CA LYS A 159 -20.23 -4.82 -12.91
C LYS A 159 -19.13 -3.99 -12.25
N VAL A 160 -17.97 -4.59 -12.06
CA VAL A 160 -16.77 -3.90 -11.58
C VAL A 160 -16.03 -3.30 -12.77
N PRO A 161 -15.81 -1.97 -12.81
CA PRO A 161 -15.08 -1.33 -13.90
C PRO A 161 -13.62 -1.80 -13.98
N THR A 162 -13.11 -1.94 -15.20
CA THR A 162 -11.70 -2.21 -15.46
C THR A 162 -10.90 -0.94 -15.76
N SER A 163 -11.60 0.16 -16.06
CA SER A 163 -11.02 1.50 -16.26
C SER A 163 -11.90 2.54 -15.55
N PRO A 164 -11.39 3.23 -14.55
CA PRO A 164 -10.12 3.00 -13.88
C PRO A 164 -10.04 1.60 -13.23
N PRO A 165 -8.82 1.04 -13.03
CA PRO A 165 -8.65 -0.29 -12.47
C PRO A 165 -9.36 -0.46 -11.13
N SER A 166 -10.23 -1.48 -11.05
CA SER A 166 -11.04 -1.75 -9.86
C SER A 166 -11.22 -3.24 -9.68
N ASN A 167 -11.26 -3.68 -8.42
CA ASN A 167 -11.40 -5.08 -8.06
C ASN A 167 -12.41 -5.24 -6.92
N LEU A 168 -13.11 -6.37 -6.94
CA LEU A 168 -13.98 -6.85 -5.86
C LEU A 168 -13.64 -8.31 -5.61
N ASN A 169 -13.44 -8.66 -4.34
CA ASN A 169 -13.24 -10.04 -3.94
C ASN A 169 -13.96 -10.35 -2.63
N ILE A 170 -14.43 -11.59 -2.50
CA ILE A 170 -14.92 -12.16 -1.24
C ILE A 170 -13.87 -13.16 -0.77
N GLY A 171 -13.09 -12.78 0.28
CA GLY A 171 -11.92 -13.55 0.69
C GLY A 171 -12.23 -14.63 1.70
N MET A 172 -13.00 -14.30 2.72
CA MET A 172 -13.31 -15.18 3.84
C MET A 172 -14.81 -15.31 4.02
N LEU A 173 -15.28 -16.46 4.46
CA LEU A 173 -16.66 -16.69 4.86
C LEU A 173 -16.72 -17.69 6.01
N GLY A 174 -17.75 -17.57 6.85
CA GLY A 174 -17.95 -18.45 7.98
C GLY A 174 -19.37 -18.40 8.53
N GLY A 175 -19.61 -19.14 9.57
CA GLY A 175 -20.92 -19.25 10.21
C GLY A 175 -20.98 -20.50 11.09
N SER A 176 -22.15 -21.09 11.29
CA SER A 176 -22.45 -22.20 12.18
C SER A 176 -21.35 -23.24 12.38
N GLU A 177 -21.26 -23.77 13.59
CA GLU A 177 -20.25 -24.78 13.97
C GLU A 177 -20.78 -26.22 13.89
N VAL A 178 -22.09 -26.42 13.74
CA VAL A 178 -22.70 -27.76 13.76
C VAL A 178 -23.67 -27.98 12.62
N VAL A 179 -23.65 -29.18 12.05
CA VAL A 179 -24.42 -29.55 10.85
C VAL A 179 -25.94 -29.53 11.09
N ASN A 180 -26.40 -29.93 12.28
CA ASN A 180 -27.80 -30.05 12.62
C ASN A 180 -28.39 -28.80 13.29
N ALA A 181 -27.77 -27.65 13.12
CA ALA A 181 -28.30 -26.37 13.55
C ALA A 181 -28.45 -25.39 12.38
N LYS A 182 -29.45 -24.53 12.45
CA LYS A 182 -29.53 -23.34 11.62
C LYS A 182 -28.55 -22.31 12.19
N ALA A 183 -27.66 -21.80 11.35
CA ALA A 183 -26.71 -20.78 11.75
C ALA A 183 -27.44 -19.54 12.31
N SER A 184 -27.04 -19.10 13.48
CA SER A 184 -27.48 -17.82 14.08
C SER A 184 -26.63 -16.64 13.57
N ASP A 185 -25.42 -16.91 13.10
CA ASP A 185 -24.54 -15.93 12.45
C ASP A 185 -23.97 -16.55 11.18
N GLY A 186 -23.95 -15.81 10.10
CA GLY A 186 -23.27 -16.11 8.87
C GLY A 186 -22.58 -14.88 8.35
N TRP A 187 -21.28 -14.93 8.08
CA TRP A 187 -20.50 -13.77 7.70
C TRP A 187 -19.57 -14.03 6.52
N PHE A 188 -19.22 -12.98 5.81
CA PHE A 188 -18.19 -12.97 4.79
C PHE A 188 -17.45 -11.63 4.76
N THR A 189 -16.24 -11.63 4.19
CA THR A 189 -15.45 -10.41 4.00
C THR A 189 -15.47 -9.98 2.55
N VAL A 190 -15.45 -8.66 2.35
CA VAL A 190 -15.35 -8.01 1.04
C VAL A 190 -14.07 -7.19 0.99
N ASP A 191 -13.28 -7.37 -0.08
CA ASP A 191 -12.14 -6.53 -0.45
C ASP A 191 -12.52 -5.72 -1.70
N LEU A 192 -12.63 -4.40 -1.56
CA LEU A 192 -12.86 -3.46 -2.66
C LEU A 192 -11.60 -2.67 -2.90
N ARG A 193 -11.18 -2.61 -4.16
CA ARG A 193 -10.03 -1.81 -4.59
C ARG A 193 -10.37 -1.00 -5.83
N SER A 194 -9.96 0.27 -5.85
CA SER A 194 -10.04 1.12 -7.04
C SER A 194 -9.10 2.30 -6.94
N THR A 195 -8.69 2.84 -8.09
CA THR A 195 -8.04 4.15 -8.18
C THR A 195 -9.05 5.31 -8.21
N SER A 196 -10.35 5.01 -8.00
CA SER A 196 -11.42 6.01 -7.88
C SER A 196 -12.25 5.76 -6.62
N ASN A 197 -12.27 6.76 -5.73
CA ASN A 197 -13.11 6.74 -4.53
C ASN A 197 -14.61 6.72 -4.87
N GLU A 198 -15.00 7.29 -6.01
CA GLU A 198 -16.40 7.28 -6.48
C GLU A 198 -16.85 5.87 -6.84
N ILE A 199 -15.99 5.09 -7.50
CA ILE A 199 -16.29 3.69 -7.84
C ILE A 199 -16.40 2.85 -6.57
N ILE A 200 -15.48 2.99 -5.62
CA ILE A 200 -15.56 2.31 -4.33
C ILE A 200 -16.90 2.63 -3.67
N GLY A 201 -17.24 3.90 -3.50
CA GLY A 201 -18.49 4.31 -2.88
C GLY A 201 -19.75 3.86 -3.65
N SER A 202 -19.68 3.72 -4.97
CA SER A 202 -20.79 3.16 -5.77
C SER A 202 -20.96 1.66 -5.52
N LEU A 203 -19.87 0.90 -5.48
CA LEU A 203 -19.90 -0.55 -5.19
C LEU A 203 -20.39 -0.79 -3.76
N GLU A 204 -19.96 -0.02 -2.78
CA GLU A 204 -20.42 -0.10 -1.40
C GLU A 204 -21.95 0.09 -1.29
N LYS A 205 -22.49 1.08 -1.98
CA LYS A 205 -23.96 1.32 -2.00
C LYS A 205 -24.71 0.15 -2.63
N GLN A 206 -24.20 -0.42 -3.71
CA GLN A 206 -24.82 -1.59 -4.37
C GLN A 206 -24.76 -2.84 -3.47
N ILE A 207 -23.63 -3.07 -2.81
CA ILE A 207 -23.47 -4.17 -1.85
C ILE A 207 -24.45 -3.99 -0.69
N ALA A 208 -24.50 -2.80 -0.08
CA ALA A 208 -25.41 -2.51 1.02
C ALA A 208 -26.87 -2.80 0.64
N ALA A 209 -27.31 -2.37 -0.55
CA ALA A 209 -28.66 -2.63 -1.04
C ALA A 209 -28.97 -4.15 -1.17
N ILE A 210 -28.01 -4.94 -1.69
CA ILE A 210 -28.14 -6.39 -1.79
C ILE A 210 -28.28 -7.01 -0.39
N LEU A 211 -27.45 -6.59 0.56
CA LEU A 211 -27.47 -7.09 1.93
C LEU A 211 -28.79 -6.78 2.64
N GLU A 212 -29.26 -5.54 2.54
CA GLU A 212 -30.53 -5.09 3.13
C GLU A 212 -31.72 -5.87 2.56
N GLU A 213 -31.76 -6.11 1.25
CA GLU A 213 -32.81 -6.89 0.60
C GLU A 213 -32.83 -8.34 1.09
N GLU A 214 -31.68 -8.99 1.16
CA GLU A 214 -31.59 -10.40 1.60
C GLU A 214 -31.87 -10.53 3.11
N ALA A 215 -31.48 -9.55 3.93
CA ALA A 215 -31.83 -9.49 5.34
C ALA A 215 -33.34 -9.36 5.54
N LYS A 216 -33.99 -8.44 4.82
CA LYS A 216 -35.46 -8.25 4.84
C LYS A 216 -36.20 -9.51 4.37
N ARG A 217 -35.73 -10.15 3.28
CA ARG A 217 -36.34 -11.38 2.74
C ARG A 217 -36.32 -12.54 3.74
N THR A 218 -35.31 -12.63 4.57
CA THR A 218 -35.11 -13.72 5.52
C THR A 218 -35.53 -13.37 6.96
N GLY A 219 -35.88 -12.11 7.22
CA GLY A 219 -36.24 -11.63 8.56
C GLY A 219 -35.02 -11.58 9.52
N MET A 220 -33.81 -11.50 8.99
CA MET A 220 -32.58 -11.42 9.77
C MET A 220 -32.11 -9.97 9.92
N SER A 221 -31.37 -9.71 10.98
CA SER A 221 -30.61 -8.46 11.10
C SER A 221 -29.27 -8.62 10.40
N MET A 222 -28.66 -7.47 10.06
CA MET A 222 -27.30 -7.45 9.52
C MET A 222 -26.42 -6.51 10.32
N LYS A 223 -25.11 -6.81 10.34
CA LYS A 223 -24.07 -5.98 10.91
C LYS A 223 -22.95 -5.87 9.90
N THR A 224 -22.43 -4.68 9.70
CA THR A 224 -21.22 -4.44 8.89
C THR A 224 -20.11 -3.93 9.80
N GLU A 225 -18.96 -4.56 9.72
CA GLU A 225 -17.73 -4.13 10.39
C GLU A 225 -16.74 -3.67 9.33
N MET A 226 -16.21 -2.46 9.46
CA MET A 226 -15.08 -2.00 8.66
C MET A 226 -13.81 -2.58 9.27
N ILE A 227 -13.06 -3.36 8.49
CA ILE A 227 -11.78 -3.96 8.92
C ILE A 227 -10.66 -2.97 8.65
N SER A 228 -10.64 -2.39 7.45
CA SER A 228 -9.62 -1.41 7.03
C SER A 228 -10.17 -0.52 5.93
N THR A 229 -9.67 0.71 5.86
CA THR A 229 -9.96 1.64 4.78
C THR A 229 -8.75 2.50 4.47
N SER A 230 -8.47 2.66 3.19
CA SER A 230 -7.48 3.60 2.64
C SER A 230 -8.06 4.21 1.37
N PRO A 231 -8.26 5.53 1.30
CA PRO A 231 -8.78 6.16 0.09
C PRO A 231 -7.79 6.09 -1.06
N ALA A 232 -8.28 6.10 -2.29
CA ALA A 232 -7.44 6.25 -3.47
C ALA A 232 -6.70 7.59 -3.41
N ALA A 233 -5.40 7.54 -3.60
CA ALA A 233 -4.50 8.68 -3.52
C ALA A 233 -4.12 9.14 -4.93
N VAL A 234 -4.88 10.08 -5.49
CA VAL A 234 -4.71 10.57 -6.86
C VAL A 234 -4.72 12.09 -6.87
N ILE A 235 -3.64 12.69 -7.37
CA ILE A 235 -3.59 14.13 -7.67
C ILE A 235 -3.91 14.30 -9.16
N PRO A 236 -4.95 15.06 -9.54
CA PRO A 236 -5.28 15.31 -10.94
C PRO A 236 -4.09 15.87 -11.72
N GLY A 237 -3.79 15.30 -12.88
CA GLY A 237 -2.66 15.71 -13.72
C GLY A 237 -1.27 15.30 -13.22
N HIS A 238 -1.15 14.61 -12.09
CA HIS A 238 0.13 14.22 -11.51
C HIS A 238 0.98 13.33 -12.43
N ARG A 239 0.34 12.53 -13.28
CA ARG A 239 1.02 11.72 -14.30
C ARG A 239 1.94 12.54 -15.20
N ASP A 240 1.58 13.79 -15.47
CA ASP A 240 2.34 14.71 -16.33
C ASP A 240 3.19 15.73 -15.53
N SER A 241 3.31 15.54 -14.22
CA SER A 241 4.10 16.40 -13.34
C SER A 241 5.60 16.34 -13.63
N GLN A 242 6.34 17.35 -13.19
CA GLN A 242 7.80 17.38 -13.30
C GLN A 242 8.45 16.19 -12.58
N LEU A 243 7.95 15.81 -11.40
CA LEU A 243 8.46 14.67 -10.64
C LEU A 243 8.37 13.37 -11.46
N VAL A 244 7.22 13.10 -12.06
CA VAL A 244 7.01 11.88 -12.86
C VAL A 244 7.91 11.89 -14.11
N LYS A 245 8.05 13.01 -14.79
CA LYS A 245 8.93 13.15 -15.97
C LYS A 245 10.40 12.94 -15.61
N ILE A 246 10.84 13.46 -14.47
CA ILE A 246 12.21 13.23 -13.97
C ILE A 246 12.41 11.76 -13.64
N ALA A 247 11.45 11.13 -12.95
CA ALA A 247 11.52 9.71 -12.63
C ALA A 247 11.61 8.84 -13.90
N GLU A 248 10.81 9.11 -14.93
CA GLU A 248 10.92 8.44 -16.23
C GLU A 248 12.31 8.64 -16.86
N ALA A 249 12.80 9.86 -16.88
CA ALA A 249 14.10 10.17 -17.49
C ALA A 249 15.25 9.46 -16.77
N VAL A 250 15.23 9.41 -15.43
CA VAL A 250 16.23 8.71 -14.63
C VAL A 250 16.19 7.20 -14.90
N HIS A 251 15.01 6.59 -14.95
CA HIS A 251 14.89 5.16 -15.27
C HIS A 251 15.46 4.86 -16.67
N ARG A 252 15.05 5.64 -17.68
CA ARG A 252 15.56 5.45 -19.06
C ARG A 252 17.06 5.67 -19.19
N ALA A 253 17.63 6.62 -18.46
CA ALA A 253 19.08 6.86 -18.43
C ALA A 253 19.88 5.67 -17.86
N LEU A 254 19.21 4.80 -17.09
CA LEU A 254 19.78 3.57 -16.53
C LEU A 254 19.43 2.31 -17.35
N GLY A 255 18.81 2.47 -18.50
CA GLY A 255 18.45 1.37 -19.40
C GLY A 255 17.10 0.72 -19.10
N PHE A 256 16.27 1.29 -18.23
CA PHE A 256 14.92 0.81 -17.99
C PHE A 256 13.91 1.47 -18.93
N ASP A 257 12.90 0.71 -19.35
CA ASP A 257 11.64 1.26 -19.88
C ASP A 257 10.58 1.14 -18.78
N PRO A 258 10.45 2.17 -17.93
CA PRO A 258 9.76 2.00 -16.65
C PRO A 258 8.27 1.75 -16.83
N PRO A 259 7.72 0.66 -16.28
CA PRO A 259 6.29 0.56 -16.07
C PRO A 259 5.84 1.62 -15.07
N ILE A 260 4.87 2.44 -15.47
CA ILE A 260 4.32 3.51 -14.65
C ILE A 260 2.90 3.13 -14.29
N THR A 261 2.60 3.06 -13.01
CA THR A 261 1.30 2.60 -12.54
C THR A 261 0.69 3.53 -11.48
N ASN A 262 -0.62 3.49 -11.35
CA ASN A 262 -1.37 4.14 -10.28
C ASN A 262 -1.97 3.12 -9.28
N THR A 263 -1.33 1.97 -9.11
CA THR A 263 -1.85 0.87 -8.28
C THR A 263 -1.06 0.62 -6.98
N GLY A 264 -0.12 1.47 -6.63
CA GLY A 264 0.67 1.34 -5.39
C GLY A 264 -0.16 1.64 -4.13
N SER A 265 0.25 1.03 -3.02
CA SER A 265 -0.27 1.35 -1.69
C SER A 265 0.89 1.27 -0.71
N ASN A 266 1.45 2.41 -0.36
CA ASN A 266 2.57 2.58 0.56
C ASN A 266 2.62 4.03 1.07
N ASN A 267 3.71 4.42 1.71
CA ASN A 267 3.88 5.78 2.26
C ASN A 267 3.67 6.91 1.24
N SER A 268 3.95 6.68 -0.06
CA SER A 268 3.68 7.69 -1.11
C SER A 268 2.19 8.06 -1.21
N SER A 269 1.29 7.11 -0.90
CA SER A 269 -0.16 7.35 -0.91
C SER A 269 -0.56 8.40 0.13
N VAL A 270 0.08 8.40 1.30
CA VAL A 270 -0.19 9.40 2.35
C VAL A 270 0.24 10.79 1.91
N ALA A 271 1.41 10.92 1.27
CA ALA A 271 1.89 12.19 0.73
C ALA A 271 0.95 12.72 -0.38
N LEU A 272 0.51 11.85 -1.30
CA LEU A 272 -0.47 12.20 -2.35
C LEU A 272 -1.80 12.67 -1.78
N LEU A 273 -2.33 12.02 -0.74
CA LEU A 273 -3.56 12.43 -0.06
C LEU A 273 -3.42 13.81 0.62
N ALA A 274 -2.23 14.17 1.06
CA ALA A 274 -1.93 15.49 1.58
C ALA A 274 -1.68 16.56 0.49
N GLY A 275 -1.78 16.18 -0.79
CA GLY A 275 -1.54 17.08 -1.93
C GLY A 275 -0.06 17.26 -2.28
N ILE A 276 0.84 16.46 -1.72
CA ILE A 276 2.27 16.50 -2.00
C ILE A 276 2.56 15.60 -3.21
N SER A 277 3.24 16.14 -4.23
CA SER A 277 3.68 15.40 -5.40
C SER A 277 4.59 14.23 -4.99
N SER A 278 4.16 13.00 -5.23
CA SER A 278 4.85 11.80 -4.71
C SER A 278 4.86 10.64 -5.69
N ILE A 279 5.95 9.86 -5.63
CA ILE A 279 6.10 8.57 -6.32
C ILE A 279 6.61 7.50 -5.34
N SER A 280 6.48 6.23 -5.72
CA SER A 280 7.24 5.17 -5.06
C SER A 280 8.03 4.32 -6.04
N THR A 281 9.25 3.87 -5.65
CA THR A 281 10.14 3.03 -6.44
C THR A 281 11.15 2.32 -5.55
N GLY A 282 11.47 1.05 -5.82
CA GLY A 282 12.43 0.26 -5.03
C GLY A 282 13.86 0.30 -5.55
N ALA A 283 14.82 -0.09 -4.71
CA ALA A 283 16.25 -0.05 -5.00
C ALA A 283 16.82 -1.32 -5.64
N GLY A 284 16.09 -2.43 -5.66
CA GLY A 284 16.61 -3.68 -6.23
C GLY A 284 15.53 -4.75 -6.39
N PRO A 285 15.76 -5.77 -7.22
CA PRO A 285 14.82 -6.87 -7.39
C PRO A 285 14.86 -7.80 -6.17
N CYS A 286 13.72 -7.98 -5.56
CA CYS A 286 13.50 -8.90 -4.45
C CYS A 286 12.33 -9.84 -4.76
N ALA A 287 12.26 -10.93 -4.04
CA ALA A 287 11.20 -11.91 -4.15
C ALA A 287 10.69 -12.32 -2.76
N ASP A 288 9.49 -12.86 -2.74
CA ASP A 288 8.84 -13.42 -1.55
C ASP A 288 8.66 -12.40 -0.42
N ALA A 289 8.37 -11.13 -0.72
CA ALA A 289 8.02 -10.12 0.30
C ALA A 289 6.95 -10.67 1.25
N HIS A 290 7.05 -10.33 2.55
CA HIS A 290 6.17 -10.83 3.62
C HIS A 290 6.29 -12.33 3.93
N ALA A 291 7.26 -13.06 3.35
CA ALA A 291 7.51 -14.46 3.62
C ALA A 291 8.87 -14.68 4.31
N LEU A 292 8.99 -15.77 5.08
CA LEU A 292 10.25 -16.15 5.71
C LEU A 292 11.37 -16.51 4.69
N THR A 293 10.99 -16.72 3.44
CA THR A 293 11.89 -17.02 2.31
C THR A 293 12.35 -15.78 1.55
N GLU A 294 11.99 -14.61 2.03
CA GLU A 294 12.29 -13.33 1.38
C GLU A 294 13.77 -13.19 1.05
N ASN A 295 14.05 -12.63 -0.13
CA ASN A 295 15.41 -12.53 -0.62
C ASN A 295 15.57 -11.45 -1.69
N CYS A 296 16.77 -10.87 -1.80
CA CYS A 296 17.11 -9.84 -2.77
C CYS A 296 18.39 -10.14 -3.53
N GLU A 297 18.45 -9.72 -4.78
CA GLU A 297 19.67 -9.76 -5.57
C GLU A 297 20.66 -8.69 -5.11
N ILE A 298 21.95 -9.04 -5.01
CA ILE A 298 22.99 -8.14 -4.51
C ILE A 298 23.47 -7.19 -5.60
N GLU A 299 23.81 -7.73 -6.78
CA GLU A 299 24.43 -6.94 -7.86
C GLU A 299 23.52 -5.80 -8.37
N PRO A 300 22.21 -6.02 -8.64
CA PRO A 300 21.35 -4.97 -9.13
C PRO A 300 21.12 -3.83 -8.11
N LEU A 301 21.36 -4.06 -6.82
CA LEU A 301 21.26 -3.02 -5.78
C LEU A 301 22.18 -1.83 -6.08
N TYR A 302 23.36 -2.07 -6.66
CA TYR A 302 24.24 -0.99 -7.10
C TYR A 302 23.59 -0.04 -8.11
N LEU A 303 22.84 -0.58 -9.08
CA LEU A 303 22.12 0.22 -10.05
C LEU A 303 20.93 0.96 -9.41
N GLY A 304 20.28 0.32 -8.42
CA GLY A 304 19.22 0.94 -7.62
C GLY A 304 19.72 2.12 -6.79
N ILE A 305 20.86 1.98 -6.12
CA ILE A 305 21.51 3.09 -5.39
C ILE A 305 21.82 4.24 -6.35
N LYS A 306 22.35 3.93 -7.54
CA LYS A 306 22.61 4.93 -8.57
C LYS A 306 21.33 5.63 -9.05
N LYS A 307 20.22 4.90 -9.18
CA LYS A 307 18.91 5.43 -9.52
C LYS A 307 18.44 6.45 -8.46
N ILE A 308 18.51 6.07 -7.18
CA ILE A 308 18.10 6.95 -6.08
C ILE A 308 18.96 8.21 -6.05
N LEU A 309 20.28 8.07 -6.15
CA LEU A 309 21.19 9.22 -6.21
C LEU A 309 20.87 10.17 -7.38
N LEU A 310 20.56 9.63 -8.56
CA LEU A 310 20.16 10.44 -9.71
C LEU A 310 18.83 11.16 -9.47
N LEU A 311 17.86 10.53 -8.82
CA LEU A 311 16.61 11.17 -8.40
C LEU A 311 16.87 12.32 -7.41
N GLU A 312 17.72 12.09 -6.40
CA GLU A 312 18.11 13.10 -5.41
C GLU A 312 18.70 14.34 -6.10
N LEU A 313 19.64 14.15 -7.01
CA LEU A 313 20.35 15.23 -7.70
C LEU A 313 19.45 15.94 -8.71
N ALA A 314 18.65 15.19 -9.48
CA ALA A 314 17.78 15.76 -10.50
C ALA A 314 16.61 16.56 -9.90
N LEU A 315 16.09 16.11 -8.75
CA LEU A 315 14.98 16.78 -8.07
C LEU A 315 15.46 17.98 -7.26
N ALA A 316 16.50 17.83 -6.43
CA ALA A 316 16.98 18.93 -5.60
C ALA A 316 17.79 19.97 -6.39
N GLY A 317 18.30 19.62 -7.56
CA GLY A 317 19.16 20.46 -8.40
C GLY A 317 20.58 20.55 -7.86
N LEU A 318 21.58 20.51 -8.74
CA LEU A 318 22.99 20.73 -8.39
C LEU A 318 23.28 22.22 -8.26
N GLU A 319 24.20 22.56 -7.35
CA GLU A 319 24.74 23.92 -7.21
C GLU A 319 25.59 24.31 -8.42
#